data_5a7bc266f09c2478c396c69823c4af7c
#
_entry.id   5a7bc266f09c2478c396c69823c4af7c
#
_cell.length_a   1.000
_cell.length_b   1.000
_cell.length_c   1.000
_cell.angle_alpha   90.00
_cell.angle_beta   90.00
_cell.angle_gamma   90.00
#
_symmetry.space_group_name_H-M   'P 1'
#
loop_
_entity.id
_entity.type
_entity.pdbx_description
1 polymer ?
#
loop_
_entity_poly.entity_id
_entity_poly.type
_entity_poly.pdbx_seq_one_letter_code
_entity_poly.pdbx_strand_id
1 'polypeptide(L)'
;MSNKSIYYTVENEVNKVTYSKNIDLKLIKDISLLKSDQKILFIYDKNISKKFINNLKNQLKLTGNIIFFKEIEGKKNNKSLKNLLNLFNILIKNKFTKNSIIISCGGGVVGDMCGLLSSLYLRGTIYFHIPTTMTAIVDSC
;
A
#
# COMPACT_ATOMS: atom_id res chain seq x y z
N MET A 1 -24.25 -5.40 -1.87
CA MET A 1 -23.96 -4.56 -0.69
C MET A 1 -23.11 -3.40 -1.15
N SER A 2 -23.56 -2.17 -0.87
CA SER A 2 -22.85 -0.95 -1.27
C SER A 2 -21.55 -0.81 -0.49
N ASN A 3 -20.47 -0.45 -1.20
CA ASN A 3 -19.23 -0.04 -0.55
C ASN A 3 -19.51 1.19 0.32
N LYS A 4 -19.13 1.13 1.58
CA LYS A 4 -19.21 2.28 2.48
C LYS A 4 -17.84 2.93 2.55
N SER A 5 -17.78 4.23 2.35
CA SER A 5 -16.56 5.02 2.57
C SER A 5 -16.81 5.97 3.74
N ILE A 6 -15.84 6.09 4.63
CA ILE A 6 -15.81 7.05 5.71
C ILE A 6 -14.71 8.05 5.37
N TYR A 7 -15.01 9.32 5.45
CA TYR A 7 -14.06 10.40 5.29
C TYR A 7 -13.81 11.06 6.65
N TYR A 8 -12.57 11.34 6.96
CA TYR A 8 -12.20 12.11 8.13
C TYR A 8 -11.10 13.09 7.78
N THR A 9 -11.04 14.19 8.49
CA THR A 9 -10.07 15.27 8.25
C THR A 9 -9.11 15.35 9.42
N VAL A 10 -7.82 15.38 9.12
CA VAL A 10 -6.76 15.66 10.09
C VAL A 10 -5.93 16.80 9.52
N GLU A 11 -5.80 17.89 10.26
CA GLU A 11 -4.99 19.06 9.86
C GLU A 11 -5.28 19.57 8.44
N ASN A 12 -6.55 19.65 8.05
CA ASN A 12 -7.04 20.04 6.72
C ASN A 12 -6.77 19.02 5.59
N GLU A 13 -6.24 17.84 5.88
CA GLU A 13 -6.14 16.74 4.91
C GLU A 13 -7.32 15.80 5.05
N VAL A 14 -7.97 15.49 3.91
CA VAL A 14 -9.09 14.55 3.87
C VAL A 14 -8.56 13.15 3.67
N ASN A 15 -8.78 12.30 4.67
CA ASN A 15 -8.45 10.90 4.62
C ASN A 15 -9.69 10.07 4.30
N LYS A 16 -9.52 8.94 3.63
CA LYS A 16 -10.61 8.07 3.22
C LYS A 16 -10.37 6.63 3.64
N VAL A 17 -11.29 6.07 4.39
CA VAL A 17 -11.36 4.63 4.68
C VAL A 17 -12.52 4.02 3.91
N THR A 18 -12.25 2.99 3.13
CA THR A 18 -13.26 2.28 2.34
C THR A 18 -13.38 0.84 2.81
N TYR A 19 -14.59 0.43 3.18
CA TYR A 19 -14.92 -0.94 3.52
C TYR A 19 -15.49 -1.65 2.30
N SER A 20 -14.88 -2.77 1.92
CA SER A 20 -15.38 -3.63 0.85
C SER A 20 -15.18 -5.10 1.19
N LYS A 21 -16.16 -5.97 0.87
CA LYS A 21 -16.01 -7.42 0.97
C LYS A 21 -15.12 -7.99 -0.13
N ASN A 22 -15.05 -7.31 -1.26
CA ASN A 22 -14.15 -7.63 -2.37
C ASN A 22 -13.24 -6.43 -2.58
N ILE A 23 -11.98 -6.68 -2.92
CA ILE A 23 -11.12 -5.61 -3.41
C ILE A 23 -11.69 -5.16 -4.74
N ASP A 24 -12.44 -4.12 -4.65
CA ASP A 24 -13.25 -3.64 -5.74
C ASP A 24 -12.39 -2.94 -6.78
N LEU A 25 -12.77 -3.10 -8.04
CA LEU A 25 -12.36 -2.26 -9.16
C LEU A 25 -12.33 -0.75 -8.83
N LYS A 26 -13.06 -0.34 -7.77
CA LYS A 26 -13.10 1.05 -7.30
C LYS A 26 -11.78 1.49 -6.64
N LEU A 27 -11.15 0.65 -5.78
CA LEU A 27 -9.83 0.98 -5.22
C LEU A 27 -8.81 1.13 -6.34
N ILE A 28 -8.88 0.26 -7.34
CA ILE A 28 -8.01 0.31 -8.50
C ILE A 28 -8.36 1.49 -9.40
N LYS A 29 -9.64 1.85 -9.51
CA LYS A 29 -10.06 3.10 -10.16
C LYS A 29 -9.57 4.32 -9.39
N ASP A 30 -9.66 4.34 -8.06
CA ASP A 30 -9.13 5.44 -7.25
C ASP A 30 -7.60 5.57 -7.45
N ILE A 31 -6.89 4.44 -7.58
CA ILE A 31 -5.45 4.42 -7.96
C ILE A 31 -5.25 4.83 -9.42
N SER A 32 -6.14 4.44 -10.34
CA SER A 32 -6.04 4.79 -11.77
C SER A 32 -6.45 6.23 -12.09
N LEU A 33 -7.14 6.92 -11.18
CA LEU A 33 -7.38 8.36 -11.24
C LEU A 33 -6.12 9.18 -10.92
N LEU A 34 -5.11 8.53 -10.34
CA LEU A 34 -3.77 9.06 -10.25
C LEU A 34 -3.15 8.98 -11.65
N LYS A 35 -2.34 9.95 -12.01
CA LYS A 35 -1.74 10.07 -13.36
C LYS A 35 -1.19 8.75 -13.88
N SER A 36 -1.35 8.47 -15.17
CA SER A 36 -0.63 7.41 -15.88
C SER A 36 0.89 7.62 -15.75
N ASP A 37 1.67 6.54 -15.86
CA ASP A 37 3.14 6.51 -15.79
C ASP A 37 3.75 6.73 -14.41
N GLN A 38 2.98 6.62 -13.33
CA GLN A 38 3.53 6.63 -11.98
C GLN A 38 4.18 5.28 -11.64
N LYS A 39 5.24 5.34 -10.82
CA LYS A 39 5.82 4.13 -10.23
C LYS A 39 5.06 3.73 -8.99
N ILE A 40 4.66 2.46 -8.93
CA ILE A 40 3.96 1.86 -7.80
C ILE A 40 4.86 0.81 -7.17
N LEU A 41 5.12 0.89 -5.88
CA LEU A 41 5.70 -0.19 -5.11
C LEU A 41 4.60 -0.90 -4.33
N PHE A 42 4.26 -2.13 -4.74
CA PHE A 42 3.30 -2.99 -4.06
C PHE A 42 4.02 -3.97 -3.13
N ILE A 43 3.89 -3.75 -1.83
CA ILE A 43 4.50 -4.57 -0.77
C ILE A 43 3.40 -5.44 -0.15
N TYR A 44 3.63 -6.75 -0.03
CA TYR A 44 2.63 -7.66 0.51
C TYR A 44 3.25 -8.72 1.42
N ASP A 45 2.43 -9.20 2.39
CA ASP A 45 2.83 -10.28 3.28
C ASP A 45 2.82 -11.61 2.54
N LYS A 46 3.90 -12.38 2.68
CA LYS A 46 4.05 -13.72 2.09
C LYS A 46 2.99 -14.73 2.55
N ASN A 47 2.38 -14.51 3.72
CA ASN A 47 1.37 -15.41 4.29
C ASN A 47 -0.03 -15.20 3.69
N ILE A 48 -0.22 -14.19 2.86
CA ILE A 48 -1.49 -13.94 2.18
C ILE A 48 -1.67 -14.96 1.05
N SER A 49 -2.90 -15.39 0.83
CA SER A 49 -3.26 -16.30 -0.25
C SER A 49 -2.66 -15.86 -1.59
N LYS A 50 -1.89 -16.73 -2.23
CA LYS A 50 -1.30 -16.46 -3.56
C LYS A 50 -2.36 -16.11 -4.61
N LYS A 51 -3.54 -16.75 -4.55
CA LYS A 51 -4.66 -16.46 -5.45
C LYS A 51 -5.12 -15.01 -5.31
N PHE A 52 -5.24 -14.53 -4.06
CA PHE A 52 -5.64 -13.16 -3.77
C PHE A 52 -4.59 -12.15 -4.26
N ILE A 53 -3.31 -12.37 -3.95
CA ILE A 53 -2.22 -11.50 -4.39
C ILE A 53 -2.10 -11.47 -5.92
N ASN A 54 -2.24 -12.62 -6.59
CA ASN A 54 -2.20 -12.66 -8.05
C ASN A 54 -3.37 -11.90 -8.70
N ASN A 55 -4.56 -11.98 -8.11
CA ASN A 55 -5.69 -11.17 -8.58
C ASN A 55 -5.38 -9.67 -8.47
N LEU A 56 -4.86 -9.21 -7.32
CA LEU A 56 -4.43 -7.82 -7.13
C LEU A 56 -3.35 -7.39 -8.12
N LYS A 57 -2.32 -8.22 -8.31
CA LYS A 57 -1.24 -7.95 -9.27
C LYS A 57 -1.79 -7.78 -10.69
N ASN A 58 -2.72 -8.63 -11.11
CA ASN A 58 -3.32 -8.55 -12.43
C ASN A 58 -4.14 -7.26 -12.59
N GLN A 59 -4.92 -6.91 -11.58
CA GLN A 59 -5.70 -5.68 -11.59
C GLN A 59 -4.81 -4.43 -11.63
N LEU A 60 -3.74 -4.39 -10.80
CA LEU A 60 -2.79 -3.27 -10.79
C LEU A 60 -2.11 -3.08 -12.16
N LYS A 61 -1.75 -4.18 -12.85
CA LYS A 61 -1.16 -4.11 -14.19
C LYS A 61 -2.07 -3.42 -15.22
N LEU A 62 -3.37 -3.49 -15.03
CA LEU A 62 -4.33 -2.84 -15.93
C LEU A 62 -4.39 -1.31 -15.76
N THR A 63 -3.75 -0.75 -14.75
CA THR A 63 -3.73 0.71 -14.51
C THR A 63 -2.78 1.48 -15.43
N GLY A 64 -1.95 0.79 -16.22
CA GLY A 64 -0.93 1.42 -17.08
C GLY A 64 0.30 1.96 -16.34
N ASN A 65 0.40 1.74 -15.03
CA ASN A 65 1.51 2.21 -14.21
C ASN A 65 2.69 1.22 -14.21
N ILE A 66 3.89 1.71 -13.87
CA ILE A 66 5.09 0.88 -13.70
C ILE A 66 5.08 0.29 -12.29
N ILE A 67 4.88 -1.03 -12.16
CA ILE A 67 4.66 -1.66 -10.86
C ILE A 67 5.83 -2.54 -10.46
N PHE A 68 6.34 -2.29 -9.25
CA PHE A 68 7.33 -3.11 -8.57
C PHE A 68 6.64 -3.92 -7.47
N PHE A 69 6.94 -5.20 -7.39
CA PHE A 69 6.36 -6.10 -6.39
C PHE A 69 7.42 -6.50 -5.37
N LYS A 70 7.10 -6.39 -4.09
CA LYS A 70 7.98 -6.82 -3.00
C LYS A 70 7.20 -7.65 -2.01
N GLU A 71 7.61 -8.90 -1.86
CA GLU A 71 7.14 -9.78 -0.79
C GLU A 71 7.97 -9.54 0.47
N ILE A 72 7.30 -9.47 1.62
CA ILE A 72 7.92 -9.42 2.94
C ILE A 72 7.22 -10.40 3.88
N GLU A 73 7.85 -10.73 4.98
CA GLU A 73 7.24 -11.52 6.05
C GLU A 73 6.75 -10.60 7.15
N GLY A 74 5.44 -10.54 7.38
CA GLY A 74 4.76 -9.67 8.35
C GLY A 74 4.90 -10.15 9.81
N LYS A 75 6.08 -10.65 10.22
CA LYS A 75 6.36 -11.05 11.60
C LYS A 75 6.91 -9.89 12.42
N LYS A 76 6.59 -9.85 13.72
CA LYS A 76 7.03 -8.83 14.66
C LYS A 76 8.56 -8.60 14.62
N ASN A 77 9.34 -9.67 14.53
CA ASN A 77 10.81 -9.60 14.45
C ASN A 77 11.33 -8.96 13.16
N ASN A 78 10.49 -8.87 12.13
CA ASN A 78 10.84 -8.22 10.87
C ASN A 78 10.52 -6.73 10.85
N LYS A 79 9.84 -6.21 11.87
CA LYS A 79 9.65 -4.77 12.10
C LYS A 79 10.97 -4.18 12.61
N SER A 80 11.91 -3.95 11.69
CA SER A 80 13.27 -3.51 12.02
C SER A 80 13.76 -2.44 11.06
N LEU A 81 14.68 -1.59 11.55
CA LEU A 81 15.31 -0.56 10.74
C LEU A 81 16.05 -1.16 9.51
N LYS A 82 16.69 -2.32 9.69
CA LYS A 82 17.37 -3.02 8.59
C LYS A 82 16.42 -3.33 7.44
N ASN A 83 15.24 -3.86 7.73
CA ASN A 83 14.24 -4.17 6.72
C ASN A 83 13.64 -2.91 6.10
N LEU A 84 13.44 -1.87 6.89
CA LEU A 84 13.02 -0.56 6.40
C LEU A 84 14.04 0.01 5.40
N LEU A 85 15.34 -0.01 5.74
CA LEU A 85 16.42 0.43 4.84
C LEU A 85 16.47 -0.38 3.54
N ASN A 86 16.18 -1.68 3.58
CA ASN A 86 16.07 -2.49 2.37
C ASN A 86 14.94 -1.99 1.45
N LEU A 87 13.81 -1.58 2.01
CA LEU A 87 12.70 -1.00 1.24
C LEU A 87 13.07 0.37 0.67
N PHE A 88 13.76 1.23 1.45
CA PHE A 88 14.31 2.49 0.94
C PHE A 88 15.24 2.28 -0.26
N ASN A 89 16.13 1.29 -0.17
CA ASN A 89 17.04 0.96 -1.27
C ASN A 89 16.30 0.55 -2.55
N ILE A 90 15.15 -0.12 -2.44
CA ILE A 90 14.31 -0.43 -3.60
C ILE A 90 13.81 0.87 -4.25
N LEU A 91 13.30 1.81 -3.46
CA LEU A 91 12.81 3.08 -3.96
C LEU A 91 13.92 3.89 -4.65
N ILE A 92 15.09 4.00 -4.02
CA ILE A 92 16.22 4.75 -4.53
C ILE A 92 16.75 4.14 -5.84
N LYS A 93 17.05 2.83 -5.83
CA LYS A 93 17.59 2.12 -7.01
C LYS A 93 16.68 2.21 -8.23
N ASN A 94 15.36 2.20 -8.00
CA ASN A 94 14.39 2.29 -9.08
C ASN A 94 13.93 3.73 -9.35
N LYS A 95 14.60 4.74 -8.78
CA LYS A 95 14.33 6.16 -9.01
C LYS A 95 12.85 6.52 -8.81
N PHE A 96 12.28 6.13 -7.66
CA PHE A 96 10.96 6.56 -7.25
C PHE A 96 10.98 8.07 -6.96
N THR A 97 9.89 8.76 -7.27
CA THR A 97 9.73 10.20 -7.06
C THR A 97 8.70 10.48 -5.97
N LYS A 98 8.53 11.74 -5.59
CA LYS A 98 7.48 12.16 -4.64
C LYS A 98 6.06 11.78 -5.11
N ASN A 99 5.84 11.74 -6.42
CA ASN A 99 4.54 11.37 -7.01
C ASN A 99 4.35 9.85 -7.16
N SER A 100 5.30 9.05 -6.70
CA SER A 100 5.19 7.60 -6.71
C SER A 100 4.23 7.13 -5.62
N ILE A 101 3.73 5.92 -5.78
CA ILE A 101 2.72 5.33 -4.91
C ILE A 101 3.33 4.13 -4.18
N ILE A 102 3.08 4.06 -2.88
CA ILE A 102 3.37 2.87 -2.08
C ILE A 102 2.03 2.23 -1.72
N ILE A 103 1.88 0.96 -2.04
CA ILE A 103 0.70 0.15 -1.68
C ILE A 103 1.18 -0.97 -0.78
N SER A 104 0.59 -1.11 0.39
CA SER A 104 0.84 -2.25 1.28
C SER A 104 -0.38 -3.15 1.38
N CYS A 105 -0.15 -4.46 1.47
CA CYS A 105 -1.19 -5.46 1.70
C CYS A 105 -0.72 -6.43 2.78
N GLY A 106 -1.34 -6.38 3.96
CA GLY A 106 -0.89 -7.19 5.09
C GLY A 106 -1.52 -6.82 6.42
N GLY A 107 -0.97 -7.39 7.48
CA GLY A 107 -1.28 -7.03 8.86
C GLY A 107 -0.56 -5.77 9.32
N GLY A 108 -0.70 -5.42 10.61
CA GLY A 108 -0.13 -4.21 11.21
C GLY A 108 1.37 -4.02 10.96
N VAL A 109 2.17 -5.08 11.07
CA VAL A 109 3.64 -4.98 10.80
C VAL A 109 3.94 -4.46 9.40
N VAL A 110 3.20 -4.96 8.39
CA VAL A 110 3.37 -4.52 7.00
C VAL A 110 2.89 -3.08 6.84
N GLY A 111 1.72 -2.76 7.41
CA GLY A 111 1.15 -1.42 7.42
C GLY A 111 2.09 -0.40 8.04
N ASP A 112 2.59 -0.65 9.26
CA ASP A 112 3.48 0.23 10.00
C ASP A 112 4.80 0.50 9.24
N MET A 113 5.42 -0.57 8.72
CA MET A 113 6.67 -0.42 7.97
C MET A 113 6.48 0.38 6.69
N CYS A 114 5.39 0.15 5.97
CA CYS A 114 5.12 0.85 4.72
C CYS A 114 4.62 2.28 4.96
N GLY A 115 3.84 2.51 6.00
CA GLY A 115 3.44 3.84 6.43
C GLY A 115 4.64 4.71 6.81
N LEU A 116 5.57 4.17 7.63
CA LEU A 116 6.81 4.86 7.97
C LEU A 116 7.70 5.08 6.73
N LEU A 117 7.81 4.09 5.83
CA LEU A 117 8.54 4.23 4.57
C LEU A 117 7.99 5.39 3.74
N SER A 118 6.67 5.44 3.59
CA SER A 118 6.00 6.47 2.78
C SER A 118 6.13 7.87 3.37
N SER A 119 6.04 8.02 4.68
CA SER A 119 6.16 9.30 5.36
C SER A 119 7.59 9.88 5.30
N LEU A 120 8.61 9.02 5.37
CA LEU A 120 10.00 9.45 5.35
C LEU A 120 10.56 9.65 3.94
N TYR A 121 10.09 8.87 2.94
CA TYR A 121 10.64 8.96 1.60
C TYR A 121 10.25 10.26 0.91
N LEU A 122 11.27 11.07 0.55
CA LEU A 122 11.10 12.38 -0.12
C LEU A 122 10.10 13.33 0.55
N ARG A 123 10.01 13.31 1.87
CA ARG A 123 9.07 14.10 2.69
C ARG A 123 7.60 13.73 2.49
N GLY A 124 7.34 12.47 2.18
CA GLY A 124 6.02 11.92 1.98
C GLY A 124 5.72 11.54 0.54
N THR A 125 5.14 10.34 0.36
CA THR A 125 4.64 9.81 -0.91
C THR A 125 3.20 9.34 -0.74
N ILE A 126 2.49 9.14 -1.84
CA ILE A 126 1.11 8.64 -1.79
C ILE A 126 1.13 7.21 -1.23
N TYR A 127 0.30 6.96 -0.22
CA TYR A 127 0.23 5.67 0.47
C TYR A 127 -1.18 5.10 0.50
N PHE A 128 -1.29 3.81 0.17
CA PHE A 128 -2.50 3.02 0.33
C PHE A 128 -2.20 1.78 1.17
N HIS A 129 -3.07 1.49 2.13
CA HIS A 129 -3.00 0.28 2.93
C HIS A 129 -4.21 -0.61 2.66
N ILE A 130 -3.96 -1.90 2.41
CA ILE A 130 -4.96 -2.96 2.30
C ILE A 130 -4.80 -3.86 3.52
N PRO A 131 -5.51 -3.58 4.62
CA PRO A 131 -5.39 -4.36 5.85
C PRO A 131 -5.98 -5.75 5.67
N THR A 132 -5.27 -6.78 6.13
CA THR A 132 -5.71 -8.19 6.05
C THR A 132 -5.97 -8.81 7.42
N THR A 133 -5.80 -8.06 8.50
CA THR A 133 -6.09 -8.47 9.88
C THR A 133 -6.98 -7.45 10.55
N MET A 134 -7.80 -7.89 11.53
CA MET A 134 -8.65 -6.98 12.30
C MET A 134 -7.83 -5.91 13.03
N THR A 135 -6.69 -6.29 13.61
CA THR A 135 -5.78 -5.35 14.27
C THR A 135 -5.30 -4.25 13.31
N ALA A 136 -4.93 -4.62 12.08
CA ALA A 136 -4.50 -3.63 11.10
C ALA A 136 -5.63 -2.68 10.67
N ILE A 137 -6.88 -3.14 10.69
CA ILE A 137 -8.04 -2.28 10.37
C ILE A 137 -8.25 -1.23 11.45
N VAL A 138 -7.97 -1.57 12.71
CA VAL A 138 -8.27 -0.69 13.86
C VAL A 138 -7.09 0.20 14.23
N ASP A 139 -5.86 -0.32 14.16
CA ASP A 139 -4.64 0.36 14.65
C ASP A 139 -3.80 1.03 13.58
N SER A 140 -3.88 0.54 12.35
CA SER A 140 -2.92 0.95 11.29
C SER A 140 -3.58 1.68 10.12
N CYS A 141 -4.86 2.03 10.25
CA CYS A 141 -5.61 2.79 9.23
C CYS A 141 -5.92 4.19 9.70
#